data_3315fe4110e4a5476b358e203ad435ee
#
_entry.id   3315fe4110e4a5476b358e203ad435ee
#
_cell.length_a   1.000
_cell.length_b   1.000
_cell.length_c   1.000
_cell.angle_alpha   90.00
_cell.angle_beta   90.00
_cell.angle_gamma   90.00
#
_symmetry.space_group_name_H-M   'P 1'
#
loop_
_entity.id
_entity.type
_entity.pdbx_description
1 polymer ?
#
loop_
_entity_poly.entity_id
_entity_poly.type
_entity_poly.pdbx_seq_one_letter_code
_entity_poly.pdbx_strand_id
1 'polypeptide(L)'
;LHHPTIARWFAPGKRFLRECGIITRDALTGQARVKRPDRVVMEEGLITVIDYKFGRRKTEYQEQVREYMRQISAMYPHCRVEGWLWYVYSTQTEQITL
;
A
#
# COMPACT_ATOMS: atom_id res chain seq x y z
N LEU A 1 3.80 11.59 -16.16
CA LEU A 1 2.58 10.89 -15.77
C LEU A 1 1.41 11.86 -15.74
N HIS A 2 0.40 11.56 -16.54
CA HIS A 2 -0.78 12.41 -16.62
C HIS A 2 -1.95 11.95 -15.77
N HIS A 3 -1.77 10.84 -15.03
CA HIS A 3 -2.81 10.31 -14.15
C HIS A 3 -2.79 11.10 -12.83
N PRO A 4 -3.86 11.83 -12.47
CA PRO A 4 -3.83 12.72 -11.29
C PRO A 4 -3.54 12.00 -9.98
N THR A 5 -4.11 10.81 -9.79
CA THR A 5 -3.91 10.02 -8.57
C THR A 5 -2.46 9.57 -8.45
N ILE A 6 -1.88 9.07 -9.54
CA ILE A 6 -0.48 8.63 -9.55
C ILE A 6 0.45 9.82 -9.36
N ALA A 7 0.18 10.94 -10.04
CA ALA A 7 0.98 12.15 -9.90
C ALA A 7 1.03 12.64 -8.45
N ARG A 8 -0.08 12.54 -7.74
CA ARG A 8 -0.14 12.93 -6.32
C ARG A 8 0.82 12.10 -5.47
N TRP A 9 0.96 10.82 -5.76
CA TRP A 9 1.85 9.93 -4.98
C TRP A 9 3.32 10.26 -5.15
N PHE A 10 3.69 10.88 -6.26
CA PHE A 10 5.07 11.22 -6.59
C PHE A 10 5.35 12.73 -6.54
N ALA A 11 4.43 13.50 -5.98
CA ALA A 11 4.61 14.95 -5.87
C ALA A 11 5.80 15.30 -4.96
N PRO A 12 6.55 16.36 -5.29
CA PRO A 12 7.66 16.81 -4.44
C PRO A 12 7.19 17.19 -3.03
N GLY A 13 8.06 16.99 -2.04
CA GLY A 13 7.78 17.36 -0.65
C GLY A 13 7.02 16.32 0.14
N LYS A 14 6.61 15.21 -0.48
CA LYS A 14 5.96 14.11 0.26
C LYS A 14 6.98 13.31 1.04
N ARG A 15 6.59 12.90 2.24
CA ARG A 15 7.38 11.97 3.03
C ARG A 15 7.09 10.54 2.60
N PHE A 16 8.11 9.70 2.67
CA PHE A 16 7.98 8.29 2.35
C PHE A 16 8.47 7.45 3.52
N LEU A 17 7.72 6.42 3.83
CA LEU A 17 8.14 5.44 4.83
C LEU A 17 8.95 4.37 4.09
N ARG A 18 10.27 4.51 4.12
CA ARG A 18 11.17 3.66 3.31
C ARG A 18 11.35 2.25 3.88
N GLU A 19 11.20 2.09 5.18
CA GLU A 19 11.45 0.81 5.84
C GLU A 19 10.22 0.32 6.60
N CYS A 20 9.09 0.28 5.92
CA CYS A 20 7.87 -0.25 6.49
C CYS A 20 7.84 -1.78 6.31
N GLY A 21 8.62 -2.48 7.13
CA GLY A 21 8.54 -3.92 7.20
C GLY A 21 7.29 -4.33 7.95
N ILE A 22 6.44 -5.13 7.33
CA ILE A 22 5.23 -5.65 7.93
C ILE A 22 5.43 -7.14 8.17
N ILE A 23 5.32 -7.56 9.44
CA ILE A 23 5.47 -8.95 9.82
C ILE A 23 4.10 -9.62 9.69
N THR A 24 4.04 -10.63 8.83
CA THR A 24 2.86 -11.48 8.68
C THR A 24 3.23 -12.90 9.02
N ARG A 25 2.25 -13.73 9.39
CA ARG A 25 2.46 -15.16 9.63
C ARG A 25 1.75 -15.98 8.56
N ASP A 26 2.45 -16.98 8.07
CA ASP A 26 1.86 -17.95 7.17
C ASP A 26 0.85 -18.79 7.96
N ALA A 27 -0.37 -18.90 7.45
CA ALA A 27 -1.45 -19.62 8.11
C ALA A 27 -1.20 -21.14 8.21
N LEU A 28 -0.42 -21.69 7.27
CA LEU A 28 -0.15 -23.12 7.21
C LEU A 28 1.09 -23.53 8.02
N THR A 29 2.14 -22.73 7.95
CA THR A 29 3.43 -23.07 8.56
C THR A 29 3.71 -22.33 9.86
N GLY A 30 2.98 -21.26 10.14
CA GLY A 30 3.21 -20.40 11.29
C GLY A 30 4.47 -19.55 11.18
N GLN A 31 5.18 -19.61 10.05
CA GLN A 31 6.41 -18.85 9.86
C GLN A 31 6.11 -17.36 9.71
N ALA A 32 6.93 -16.55 10.37
CA ALA A 32 6.86 -15.11 10.20
C ALA A 32 7.49 -14.71 8.86
N ARG A 33 6.81 -13.82 8.13
CA ARG A 33 7.33 -13.23 6.90
C ARG A 33 7.33 -11.73 7.04
N VAL A 34 8.36 -11.09 6.52
CA VAL A 34 8.41 -9.63 6.41
C VAL A 34 8.03 -9.28 4.98
N LYS A 35 6.95 -8.52 4.85
CA LYS A 35 6.48 -7.99 3.57
C LYS A 35 6.50 -6.47 3.62
N ARG A 36 6.71 -5.84 2.48
CA ARG A 36 6.71 -4.39 2.37
C ARG A 36 5.79 -3.97 1.24
N PRO A 37 4.95 -2.93 1.44
CA PRO A 37 4.32 -2.26 0.33
C PRO A 37 5.38 -1.57 -0.52
N ASP A 38 5.11 -1.44 -1.82
CA ASP A 38 6.08 -0.85 -2.73
C ASP A 38 6.30 0.63 -2.45
N ARG A 39 5.27 1.33 -1.96
CA ARG A 39 5.37 2.73 -1.63
C ARG A 39 4.41 3.08 -0.51
N VAL A 40 4.87 3.85 0.45
CA VAL A 40 4.03 4.41 1.51
C VAL A 40 4.27 5.91 1.54
N VAL A 41 3.23 6.69 1.26
CA VAL A 41 3.29 8.14 1.23
C VAL A 41 2.68 8.67 2.52
N MET A 42 3.42 9.48 3.25
CA MET A 42 2.95 10.08 4.49
C MET A 42 2.62 11.55 4.29
N GLU A 43 1.39 11.90 4.59
CA GLU A 43 0.91 13.27 4.61
C GLU A 43 0.37 13.56 6.01
N GLU A 44 0.05 14.81 6.29
CA GLU A 44 -0.52 15.15 7.58
C GLU A 44 -1.87 14.45 7.78
N GLY A 45 -1.94 13.54 8.74
CA GLY A 45 -3.15 12.79 9.06
C GLY A 45 -3.56 11.72 8.05
N LEU A 46 -2.77 11.49 7.00
CA LEU A 46 -3.09 10.52 5.97
C LEU A 46 -1.85 9.72 5.56
N ILE A 47 -2.00 8.40 5.54
CA ILE A 47 -0.97 7.50 5.01
C ILE A 47 -1.56 6.75 3.84
N THR A 48 -0.88 6.79 2.70
CA THR A 48 -1.31 6.10 1.49
C THR A 48 -0.36 4.94 1.20
N VAL A 49 -0.94 3.74 1.16
CA VAL A 49 -0.21 2.49 0.88
C VAL A 49 -0.45 2.13 -0.58
N ILE A 50 0.61 1.96 -1.34
CA ILE A 50 0.51 1.67 -2.77
C ILE A 50 1.31 0.43 -3.09
N ASP A 51 0.70 -0.50 -3.80
CA ASP A 51 1.36 -1.69 -4.30
C ASP A 51 1.30 -1.70 -5.82
N TYR A 52 2.46 -1.94 -6.45
CA TYR A 52 2.59 -1.95 -7.91
C TYR A 52 2.37 -3.36 -8.42
N LYS A 53 1.54 -3.51 -9.47
CA LYS A 53 1.30 -4.80 -10.10
C LYS A 53 1.58 -4.71 -11.59
N PHE A 54 2.19 -5.74 -12.13
CA PHE A 54 2.66 -5.79 -13.51
C PHE A 54 1.95 -6.86 -14.33
N GLY A 55 0.80 -7.31 -13.88
CA GLY A 55 0.06 -8.36 -14.55
C GLY A 55 -1.43 -8.15 -14.44
N ARG A 56 -2.15 -9.26 -14.51
CA ARG A 56 -3.61 -9.27 -14.44
C ARG A 56 -4.08 -8.98 -13.01
N ARG A 57 -5.31 -8.50 -12.90
CA ARG A 57 -5.97 -8.32 -11.61
C ARG A 57 -6.18 -9.68 -10.93
N LYS A 58 -5.91 -9.71 -9.63
CA LYS A 58 -6.14 -10.88 -8.78
C LYS A 58 -6.72 -10.42 -7.45
N THR A 59 -7.66 -11.18 -6.93
CA THR A 59 -8.31 -10.86 -5.63
C THR A 59 -7.31 -10.88 -4.47
N GLU A 60 -6.30 -11.74 -4.52
CA GLU A 60 -5.25 -11.79 -3.49
C GLU A 60 -4.51 -10.46 -3.35
N TYR A 61 -4.39 -9.67 -4.40
CA TYR A 61 -3.74 -8.38 -4.34
C TYR A 61 -4.48 -7.40 -3.45
N GLN A 62 -5.82 -7.44 -3.48
CA GLN A 62 -6.63 -6.60 -2.61
C GLN A 62 -6.41 -6.96 -1.14
N GLU A 63 -6.41 -8.24 -0.82
CA GLU A 63 -6.21 -8.70 0.55
C GLU A 63 -4.81 -8.38 1.06
N GLN A 64 -3.81 -8.45 0.20
CA GLN A 64 -2.45 -8.05 0.54
C GLN A 64 -2.38 -6.57 0.95
N VAL A 65 -3.04 -5.70 0.20
CA VAL A 65 -3.08 -4.27 0.51
C VAL A 65 -3.86 -4.03 1.81
N ARG A 66 -4.98 -4.73 2.02
CA ARG A 66 -5.74 -4.62 3.27
C ARG A 66 -4.90 -5.01 4.48
N GLU A 67 -4.10 -6.05 4.36
CA GLU A 67 -3.21 -6.46 5.45
C GLU A 67 -2.17 -5.37 5.76
N TYR A 68 -1.59 -4.77 4.73
CA TYR A 68 -0.70 -3.62 4.93
C TYR A 68 -1.42 -2.46 5.63
N MET A 69 -2.64 -2.17 5.20
CA MET A 69 -3.45 -1.09 5.80
C MET A 69 -3.73 -1.35 7.27
N ARG A 70 -4.09 -2.60 7.64
CA ARG A 70 -4.36 -2.97 9.03
C ARG A 70 -3.13 -2.76 9.91
N GLN A 71 -1.97 -3.23 9.44
CA GLN A 71 -0.72 -3.12 10.19
C GLN A 71 -0.31 -1.65 10.36
N ILE A 72 -0.40 -0.88 9.30
CA ILE A 72 -0.04 0.54 9.34
C ILE A 72 -1.02 1.32 10.20
N SER A 73 -2.31 1.01 10.13
CA SER A 73 -3.32 1.63 11.01
C SER A 73 -3.02 1.38 12.48
N ALA A 74 -2.55 0.18 12.82
CA ALA A 74 -2.17 -0.14 14.19
C ALA A 74 -0.93 0.64 14.65
N MET A 75 0.00 0.89 13.73
CA MET A 75 1.22 1.67 14.04
C MET A 75 0.94 3.17 14.16
N TYR A 76 -0.05 3.68 13.42
CA TYR A 76 -0.37 5.10 13.35
C TYR A 76 -1.87 5.32 13.60
N PRO A 77 -2.35 5.12 14.84
CA PRO A 77 -3.80 5.12 15.12
C PRO A 77 -4.49 6.46 14.93
N HIS A 78 -3.73 7.54 14.84
CA HIS A 78 -4.29 8.88 14.63
C HIS A 78 -4.33 9.29 13.15
N CYS A 79 -3.86 8.43 12.26
CA CYS A 79 -3.84 8.71 10.83
C CYS A 79 -4.91 7.91 10.11
N ARG A 80 -5.50 8.51 9.08
CA ARG A 80 -6.30 7.79 8.13
C ARG A 80 -5.38 7.02 7.18
N VAL A 81 -5.74 5.80 6.82
CA VAL A 81 -4.94 4.96 5.93
C VAL A 81 -5.76 4.65 4.69
N GLU A 82 -5.21 4.98 3.53
CA GLU A 82 -5.75 4.59 2.23
C GLU A 82 -4.87 3.52 1.60
N GLY A 83 -5.47 2.62 0.86
CA GLY A 83 -4.77 1.59 0.12
C GLY A 83 -5.08 1.66 -1.35
N TRP A 84 -4.09 1.41 -2.18
CA TRP A 84 -4.21 1.45 -3.63
C TRP A 84 -3.41 0.34 -4.28
N LEU A 85 -3.97 -0.20 -5.36
CA LEU A 85 -3.23 -1.01 -6.33
C LEU A 85 -3.01 -0.17 -7.58
N TRP A 86 -1.80 -0.21 -8.12
CA TRP A 86 -1.48 0.42 -9.38
C TRP A 86 -1.04 -0.64 -10.38
N TYR A 87 -1.85 -0.84 -11.40
CA TYR A 87 -1.56 -1.74 -12.50
C TYR A 87 -0.76 -0.97 -13.54
N VAL A 88 0.56 -1.14 -13.49
CA VAL A 88 1.51 -0.23 -14.18
C VAL A 88 1.35 -0.22 -15.68
N TYR A 89 1.16 -1.41 -16.29
CA TYR A 89 1.08 -1.50 -17.75
C TYR A 89 -0.20 -0.89 -18.33
N SER A 90 -1.28 -0.92 -17.60
CA SER A 90 -2.56 -0.34 -18.05
C SER A 90 -2.78 1.07 -17.52
N THR A 91 -1.90 1.57 -16.66
CA THR A 91 -2.02 2.86 -15.99
C THR A 91 -3.32 2.98 -15.19
N GLN A 92 -3.84 1.87 -14.70
CA GLN A 92 -5.07 1.83 -13.92
C GLN A 92 -4.77 1.74 -12.43
N THR A 93 -5.63 2.38 -11.64
CA THR A 93 -5.54 2.33 -10.19
C THR A 93 -6.84 1.77 -9.61
N GLU A 94 -6.71 1.11 -8.47
CA GLU A 94 -7.86 0.59 -7.74
C GLU A 94 -7.69 0.95 -6.27
N GLN A 95 -8.65 1.68 -5.71
CA GLN A 95 -8.64 1.97 -4.29
C GLN A 95 -9.16 0.77 -3.51
N ILE A 96 -8.43 0.42 -2.46
CA ILE A 96 -8.78 -0.69 -1.58
C ILE A 96 -9.30 -0.12 -0.27
N THR A 97 -10.41 -0.64 0.20
CA THR A 97 -11.01 -0.25 1.48
C THR A 97 -11.01 -1.44 2.43
N LEU A 98 -10.90 -1.14 3.70
CA LEU A 98 -11.02 -2.15 4.75
C LEU A 98 -12.48 -2.58 4.97
#